data_3b73791dc6bef3aaf798ef9a2f0447a7
#
_entry.id   3b73791dc6bef3aaf798ef9a2f0447a7
#
_cell.length_a   1.000
_cell.length_b   1.000
_cell.length_c   1.000
_cell.angle_alpha   90.00
_cell.angle_beta   90.00
_cell.angle_gamma   90.00
#
_symmetry.space_group_name_H-M   'P 1'
#
loop_
_entity.id
_entity.type
_entity.pdbx_description
1 polymer ?
#
loop_
_entity_poly.entity_id
_entity_poly.type
_entity_poly.pdbx_seq_one_letter_code
_entity_poly.pdbx_strand_id
1 'polypeptide(L)'
;MTNDLTTLGMEDGLHYEGIYTTISKDGVKDAAPIGINCKDKNKIGCRIFVGSTTLKNIQETKEFVINITDNPIAFVKSTIGNLNKEDFTEDNDIAIMKDVDAYIKCKAISIEKMDPIADHVNSHGEAYIIDSEVIEIIKNNKCAKALNRGFFSLLESLSNYTRLDIVDKEKQDYYVGRYNENKRIINKVSDDKTKEAMNILGDAMVKKGFKID
;
A
#
# COMPACT_ATOMS: atom_id res chain seq x y z
N MET A 1 7.91 20.73 12.13
CA MET A 1 8.16 19.57 11.25
C MET A 1 7.93 18.32 12.09
N THR A 2 7.24 17.34 11.57
CA THR A 2 7.02 16.04 12.25
C THR A 2 7.55 14.91 11.38
N ASN A 3 7.99 13.83 12.01
CA ASN A 3 8.32 12.56 11.37
C ASN A 3 7.47 11.40 11.96
N ASP A 4 6.39 11.73 12.68
CA ASP A 4 5.51 10.76 13.32
C ASP A 4 4.38 10.31 12.37
N LEU A 5 4.47 9.07 11.91
CA LEU A 5 3.53 8.42 10.99
C LEU A 5 2.11 8.31 11.54
N THR A 6 1.93 8.34 12.87
CA THR A 6 0.59 8.32 13.47
C THR A 6 -0.24 9.54 13.09
N THR A 7 0.41 10.65 12.69
CA THR A 7 -0.25 11.85 12.14
C THR A 7 -0.97 11.60 10.82
N LEU A 8 -0.62 10.52 10.11
CA LEU A 8 -1.26 10.02 8.89
C LEU A 8 -2.17 8.81 9.16
N GLY A 9 -2.47 8.50 10.42
CA GLY A 9 -3.26 7.34 10.82
C GLY A 9 -2.55 6.01 10.57
N MET A 10 -1.22 6.00 10.46
CA MET A 10 -0.45 4.78 10.29
C MET A 10 -0.10 4.19 11.66
N GLU A 11 -0.28 2.88 11.79
CA GLU A 11 -0.03 2.11 13.01
C GLU A 11 1.07 1.08 12.75
N ASP A 12 1.87 0.81 13.79
CA ASP A 12 2.95 -0.17 13.74
C ASP A 12 2.44 -1.57 13.34
N GLY A 13 3.20 -2.26 12.49
CA GLY A 13 2.87 -3.57 11.96
C GLY A 13 1.82 -3.57 10.83
N LEU A 14 1.16 -2.45 10.53
CA LEU A 14 0.15 -2.39 9.49
C LEU A 14 0.72 -1.95 8.13
N HIS A 15 -0.01 -2.33 7.07
CA HIS A 15 0.36 -2.04 5.70
C HIS A 15 -0.56 -0.97 5.11
N TYR A 16 0.05 -0.04 4.39
CA TYR A 16 -0.62 1.07 3.73
C TYR A 16 -0.19 1.15 2.27
N GLU A 17 -0.86 1.95 1.49
CA GLU A 17 -0.56 2.16 0.08
C GLU A 17 -0.15 3.62 -0.15
N GLY A 18 0.85 3.82 -1.01
CA GLY A 18 1.31 5.15 -1.41
C GLY A 18 2.00 5.11 -2.76
N ILE A 19 2.20 6.27 -3.37
CA ILE A 19 2.97 6.39 -4.60
C ILE A 19 4.37 6.86 -4.23
N TYR A 20 5.34 5.97 -4.41
CA TYR A 20 6.76 6.27 -4.23
C TYR A 20 7.25 7.07 -5.43
N THR A 21 7.93 8.16 -5.15
CA THR A 21 8.60 8.95 -6.19
C THR A 21 10.08 9.06 -5.88
N THR A 22 10.87 8.90 -6.92
CA THR A 22 12.33 8.92 -6.87
C THR A 22 12.88 9.82 -7.97
N ILE A 23 14.13 10.22 -7.84
CA ILE A 23 14.85 10.94 -8.88
C ILE A 23 16.17 10.21 -9.16
N SER A 24 16.50 10.01 -10.41
CA SER A 24 17.80 9.45 -10.81
C SER A 24 18.91 10.49 -10.66
N LYS A 25 20.18 10.04 -10.72
CA LYS A 25 21.34 10.96 -10.74
C LYS A 25 21.31 11.94 -11.93
N ASP A 26 20.62 11.58 -13.00
CA ASP A 26 20.45 12.42 -14.19
C ASP A 26 19.21 13.34 -14.10
N GLY A 27 18.54 13.39 -12.94
CA GLY A 27 17.40 14.27 -12.71
C GLY A 27 16.06 13.75 -13.27
N VAL A 28 15.99 12.49 -13.70
CA VAL A 28 14.75 11.88 -14.23
C VAL A 28 13.88 11.41 -13.07
N LYS A 29 12.65 11.94 -13.00
CA LYS A 29 11.65 11.58 -11.98
C LYS A 29 10.92 10.31 -12.38
N ASP A 30 10.67 9.44 -11.39
CA ASP A 30 9.94 8.19 -11.52
C ASP A 30 8.89 8.07 -10.42
N ALA A 31 7.78 7.39 -10.72
CA ALA A 31 6.69 7.16 -9.78
C ALA A 31 6.19 5.72 -9.88
N ALA A 32 6.00 5.07 -8.74
CA ALA A 32 5.45 3.72 -8.66
C ALA A 32 4.61 3.53 -7.39
N PRO A 33 3.43 2.87 -7.47
CA PRO A 33 2.67 2.50 -6.27
C PRO A 33 3.37 1.34 -5.57
N ILE A 34 3.65 1.51 -4.30
CA ILE A 34 4.34 0.51 -3.48
C ILE A 34 3.68 0.47 -2.10
N GLY A 35 3.50 -0.75 -1.57
CA GLY A 35 2.99 -0.94 -0.22
C GLY A 35 4.00 -0.47 0.83
N ILE A 36 3.49 0.23 1.84
CA ILE A 36 4.24 0.75 2.98
C ILE A 36 3.99 -0.17 4.16
N ASN A 37 5.04 -0.77 4.72
CA ASN A 37 4.96 -1.45 6.00
C ASN A 37 5.40 -0.48 7.11
N CYS A 38 4.47 -0.06 7.95
CA CYS A 38 4.78 0.77 9.10
C CYS A 38 5.48 -0.08 10.16
N LYS A 39 6.73 0.24 10.50
CA LYS A 39 7.56 -0.54 11.44
C LYS A 39 7.73 0.15 12.80
N ASP A 40 7.47 1.44 12.86
CA ASP A 40 7.53 2.28 14.06
C ASP A 40 6.98 3.67 13.70
N LYS A 41 6.91 4.58 14.64
CA LYS A 41 6.43 5.96 14.45
C LYS A 41 7.18 6.72 13.35
N ASN A 42 8.45 6.41 13.14
CA ASN A 42 9.31 7.08 12.15
C ASN A 42 10.11 6.10 11.28
N LYS A 43 9.67 4.85 11.21
CA LYS A 43 10.33 3.82 10.38
C LYS A 43 9.32 3.11 9.50
N ILE A 44 9.71 2.90 8.27
CA ILE A 44 8.94 2.14 7.30
C ILE A 44 9.79 1.07 6.63
N GLY A 45 9.14 0.03 6.16
CA GLY A 45 9.71 -0.94 5.25
C GLY A 45 8.89 -1.02 3.97
N CYS A 46 9.53 -1.40 2.89
CA CYS A 46 8.84 -1.76 1.65
C CYS A 46 9.56 -2.89 0.93
N ARG A 47 8.84 -3.55 0.01
CA ARG A 47 9.38 -4.56 -0.86
C ARG A 47 9.31 -4.07 -2.31
N ILE A 48 10.44 -4.06 -2.99
CA ILE A 48 10.54 -3.59 -4.37
C ILE A 48 11.18 -4.68 -5.23
N PHE A 49 10.54 -4.99 -6.36
CA PHE A 49 11.01 -6.02 -7.29
C PHE A 49 12.23 -5.56 -8.09
N VAL A 50 13.12 -6.50 -8.37
CA VAL A 50 14.29 -6.31 -9.24
C VAL A 50 13.84 -5.87 -10.64
N GLY A 51 14.60 -4.95 -11.23
CA GLY A 51 14.32 -4.39 -12.55
C GLY A 51 13.46 -3.13 -12.56
N SER A 52 12.90 -2.69 -11.40
CA SER A 52 12.17 -1.43 -11.33
C SER A 52 13.11 -0.23 -11.31
N THR A 53 12.71 0.87 -11.95
CA THR A 53 13.40 2.16 -11.92
C THR A 53 13.49 2.70 -10.49
N THR A 54 12.43 2.56 -9.72
CA THR A 54 12.36 2.98 -8.32
C THR A 54 13.45 2.32 -7.48
N LEU A 55 13.64 0.98 -7.60
CA LEU A 55 14.70 0.28 -6.89
C LEU A 55 16.08 0.81 -7.27
N LYS A 56 16.36 0.95 -8.56
CA LYS A 56 17.62 1.48 -9.07
C LYS A 56 17.92 2.86 -8.47
N ASN A 57 16.96 3.77 -8.54
CA ASN A 57 17.12 5.13 -8.02
C ASN A 57 17.37 5.12 -6.51
N ILE A 58 16.62 4.34 -5.71
CA ILE A 58 16.83 4.24 -4.26
C ILE A 58 18.19 3.62 -3.93
N GLN A 59 18.65 2.63 -4.70
CA GLN A 59 19.99 2.06 -4.51
C GLN A 59 21.10 3.10 -4.73
N GLU A 60 20.90 4.03 -5.67
CA GLU A 60 21.88 5.05 -6.04
C GLU A 60 21.85 6.28 -5.11
N THR A 61 20.66 6.78 -4.76
CA THR A 61 20.48 8.07 -4.05
C THR A 61 20.19 7.88 -2.56
N LYS A 62 19.65 6.75 -2.16
CA LYS A 62 19.14 6.44 -0.81
C LYS A 62 17.95 7.30 -0.38
N GLU A 63 17.46 8.17 -1.21
CA GLU A 63 16.38 9.11 -0.90
C GLU A 63 15.18 8.88 -1.80
N PHE A 64 13.98 9.05 -1.25
CA PHE A 64 12.72 8.94 -1.97
C PHE A 64 11.61 9.65 -1.21
N VAL A 65 10.49 9.85 -1.88
CA VAL A 65 9.28 10.41 -1.29
C VAL A 65 8.14 9.40 -1.43
N ILE A 66 7.28 9.34 -0.43
CA ILE A 66 6.01 8.62 -0.49
C ILE A 66 4.91 9.65 -0.51
N ASN A 67 4.13 9.67 -1.57
CA ASN A 67 3.00 10.56 -1.73
C ASN A 67 1.73 9.86 -1.25
N ILE A 68 1.02 10.51 -0.32
CA ILE A 68 -0.26 10.08 0.24
C ILE A 68 -1.37 10.80 -0.51
N THR A 69 -2.15 10.05 -1.25
CA THR A 69 -3.23 10.55 -2.10
C THR A 69 -4.28 9.46 -2.30
N ASP A 70 -5.51 9.83 -2.56
CA ASP A 70 -6.60 8.93 -2.96
C ASP A 70 -6.92 9.05 -4.47
N ASN A 71 -6.07 9.74 -5.24
CA ASN A 71 -6.26 9.94 -6.69
C ASN A 71 -6.05 8.62 -7.47
N PRO A 72 -7.13 7.96 -7.95
CA PRO A 72 -7.03 6.67 -8.62
C PRO A 72 -6.33 6.75 -9.98
N ILE A 73 -6.38 7.92 -10.65
CA ILE A 73 -5.73 8.14 -11.95
C ILE A 73 -4.20 8.14 -11.75
N ALA A 74 -3.71 8.77 -10.69
CA ALA A 74 -2.30 8.77 -10.36
C ALA A 74 -1.78 7.35 -10.07
N PHE A 75 -2.54 6.55 -9.31
CA PHE A 75 -2.21 5.14 -9.07
C PHE A 75 -2.14 4.33 -10.36
N VAL A 76 -3.13 4.48 -11.25
CA VAL A 76 -3.14 3.73 -12.53
C VAL A 76 -1.99 4.16 -13.42
N LYS A 77 -1.80 5.47 -13.65
CA LYS A 77 -0.72 5.98 -14.51
C LYS A 77 0.66 5.51 -14.04
N SER A 78 0.95 5.63 -12.74
CA SER A 78 2.23 5.21 -12.17
C SER A 78 2.41 3.68 -12.09
N THR A 79 1.35 2.90 -12.30
CA THR A 79 1.43 1.42 -12.42
C THR A 79 1.74 0.99 -13.84
N ILE A 80 1.06 1.56 -14.85
CA ILE A 80 1.17 1.10 -16.25
C ILE A 80 2.26 1.81 -17.04
N GLY A 81 2.88 2.83 -16.47
CA GLY A 81 3.92 3.65 -17.10
C GLY A 81 4.60 4.55 -16.08
N ASN A 82 4.57 5.84 -16.31
CA ASN A 82 5.05 6.86 -15.38
C ASN A 82 4.12 8.07 -15.40
N LEU A 83 4.27 8.94 -14.40
CA LEU A 83 3.63 10.25 -14.38
C LEU A 83 4.33 11.21 -15.36
N ASN A 84 3.58 12.18 -15.89
CA ASN A 84 4.16 13.19 -16.74
C ASN A 84 4.96 14.22 -15.93
N LYS A 85 5.83 14.99 -16.58
CA LYS A 85 6.67 16.00 -15.90
C LYS A 85 5.81 17.04 -15.14
N GLU A 86 4.67 17.41 -15.70
CA GLU A 86 3.73 18.38 -15.12
C GLU A 86 2.99 17.85 -13.87
N ASP A 87 2.96 16.54 -13.65
CA ASP A 87 2.36 15.91 -12.46
C ASP A 87 3.26 16.07 -11.22
N PHE A 88 4.52 16.47 -11.41
CA PHE A 88 5.47 16.72 -10.31
C PHE A 88 5.59 18.22 -10.01
N THR A 89 6.02 18.54 -8.80
CA THR A 89 6.45 19.90 -8.43
C THR A 89 7.70 20.31 -9.21
N GLU A 90 7.98 21.62 -9.24
CA GLU A 90 9.14 22.17 -9.96
C GLU A 90 10.48 21.94 -9.23
N ASP A 91 10.45 21.36 -8.02
CA ASP A 91 11.66 21.00 -7.29
C ASP A 91 12.49 19.99 -8.10
N ASN A 92 13.77 20.29 -8.29
CA ASN A 92 14.68 19.43 -9.05
C ASN A 92 15.52 18.51 -8.18
N ASP A 93 15.55 18.76 -6.87
CA ASP A 93 16.33 17.96 -5.93
C ASP A 93 15.52 16.79 -5.36
N ILE A 94 14.20 16.89 -5.42
CA ILE A 94 13.27 15.92 -4.89
C ILE A 94 12.05 15.73 -5.80
N ALA A 95 11.60 14.49 -5.97
CA ALA A 95 10.41 14.20 -6.76
C ALA A 95 9.16 14.16 -5.86
N ILE A 96 8.38 15.22 -5.85
CA ILE A 96 7.11 15.33 -5.13
C ILE A 96 5.98 15.45 -6.16
N MET A 97 4.91 14.69 -6.00
CA MET A 97 3.71 14.85 -6.83
C MET A 97 2.95 16.12 -6.45
N LYS A 98 2.33 16.76 -7.45
CA LYS A 98 1.34 17.83 -7.21
C LYS A 98 0.05 17.25 -6.65
N ASP A 99 -0.74 18.10 -5.99
CA ASP A 99 -2.12 17.80 -5.56
C ASP A 99 -2.25 16.51 -4.70
N VAL A 100 -1.28 16.30 -3.81
CA VAL A 100 -1.32 15.19 -2.84
C VAL A 100 -1.75 15.69 -1.46
N ASP A 101 -2.43 14.83 -0.69
CA ASP A 101 -2.88 15.15 0.67
C ASP A 101 -1.72 15.34 1.63
N ALA A 102 -0.68 14.52 1.48
CA ALA A 102 0.56 14.63 2.23
C ALA A 102 1.70 13.96 1.47
N TYR A 103 2.94 14.22 1.89
CA TYR A 103 4.08 13.44 1.46
C TYR A 103 5.07 13.21 2.58
N ILE A 104 5.80 12.10 2.47
CA ILE A 104 6.77 11.64 3.44
C ILE A 104 8.13 11.59 2.76
N LYS A 105 9.09 12.37 3.24
CA LYS A 105 10.49 12.28 2.81
C LYS A 105 11.18 11.15 3.57
N CYS A 106 11.81 10.24 2.87
CA CYS A 106 12.42 9.04 3.43
C CYS A 106 13.88 8.90 3.01
N LYS A 107 14.66 8.27 3.89
CA LYS A 107 16.03 7.85 3.62
C LYS A 107 16.19 6.36 3.91
N ALA A 108 16.65 5.61 2.93
CA ALA A 108 16.92 4.18 3.07
C ALA A 108 18.10 3.94 4.02
N ILE A 109 17.90 3.11 5.04
CA ILE A 109 18.92 2.72 6.03
C ILE A 109 19.44 1.30 5.79
N SER A 110 18.61 0.39 5.23
CA SER A 110 19.06 -0.89 4.72
C SER A 110 18.41 -1.20 3.37
N ILE A 111 19.11 -1.94 2.52
CA ILE A 111 18.61 -2.43 1.22
C ILE A 111 19.14 -3.85 1.07
N GLU A 112 18.32 -4.84 1.39
CA GLU A 112 18.72 -6.23 1.45
C GLU A 112 17.95 -7.06 0.44
N LYS A 113 18.64 -8.01 -0.21
CA LYS A 113 17.98 -8.94 -1.12
C LYS A 113 17.05 -9.84 -0.31
N MET A 114 15.80 -9.92 -0.71
CA MET A 114 14.80 -10.76 -0.05
C MET A 114 15.20 -12.23 -0.16
N ASP A 115 15.17 -12.96 0.97
CA ASP A 115 15.21 -14.41 1.01
C ASP A 115 13.77 -14.95 1.05
N PRO A 116 13.26 -15.58 -0.03
CA PRO A 116 11.88 -16.07 -0.08
C PRO A 116 11.54 -17.07 1.03
N ILE A 117 12.53 -17.80 1.53
CA ILE A 117 12.34 -18.81 2.58
C ILE A 117 12.28 -18.13 3.96
N ALA A 118 13.24 -17.26 4.27
CA ALA A 118 13.28 -16.56 5.55
C ALA A 118 12.13 -15.54 5.70
N ASP A 119 11.74 -14.90 4.61
CA ASP A 119 10.69 -13.87 4.60
C ASP A 119 9.28 -14.46 4.45
N HIS A 120 9.12 -15.79 4.43
CA HIS A 120 7.83 -16.50 4.30
C HIS A 120 6.95 -15.98 3.14
N VAL A 121 7.55 -15.62 2.02
CA VAL A 121 6.85 -15.03 0.89
C VAL A 121 6.76 -16.02 -0.27
N ASN A 122 5.54 -16.43 -0.60
CA ASN A 122 5.24 -17.14 -1.85
C ASN A 122 5.25 -16.13 -3.01
N SER A 123 6.42 -15.60 -3.39
CA SER A 123 6.50 -14.64 -4.49
C SER A 123 7.27 -15.20 -5.66
N HIS A 124 6.73 -15.00 -6.84
CA HIS A 124 7.42 -15.24 -8.09
C HIS A 124 8.21 -13.97 -8.45
N GLY A 125 9.51 -13.96 -8.17
CA GLY A 125 10.42 -12.88 -8.56
C GLY A 125 11.38 -12.45 -7.46
N GLU A 126 12.55 -11.99 -7.88
CA GLU A 126 13.54 -11.41 -6.98
C GLU A 126 13.10 -10.03 -6.52
N ALA A 127 13.28 -9.73 -5.24
CA ALA A 127 12.96 -8.45 -4.65
C ALA A 127 13.99 -8.02 -3.61
N TYR A 128 13.95 -6.76 -3.24
CA TYR A 128 14.69 -6.20 -2.12
C TYR A 128 13.71 -5.71 -1.06
N ILE A 129 14.08 -5.94 0.19
CA ILE A 129 13.47 -5.29 1.35
C ILE A 129 14.27 -4.04 1.64
N ILE A 130 13.57 -2.92 1.76
CA ILE A 130 14.17 -1.62 2.04
C ILE A 130 13.59 -1.10 3.34
N ASP A 131 14.45 -0.92 4.33
CA ASP A 131 14.10 -0.23 5.57
C ASP A 131 14.56 1.22 5.50
N SER A 132 13.71 2.11 5.99
CA SER A 132 13.93 3.54 5.83
C SER A 132 13.49 4.33 7.05
N GLU A 133 14.18 5.42 7.32
CA GLU A 133 13.77 6.46 8.25
C GLU A 133 12.89 7.50 7.57
N VAL A 134 11.88 7.93 8.31
CA VAL A 134 11.06 9.09 7.96
C VAL A 134 11.81 10.36 8.39
N ILE A 135 12.22 11.15 7.42
CA ILE A 135 12.94 12.42 7.67
C ILE A 135 11.93 13.52 8.00
N GLU A 136 10.88 13.63 7.21
CA GLU A 136 9.88 14.69 7.35
C GLU A 136 8.55 14.28 6.75
N ILE A 137 7.45 14.71 7.38
CA ILE A 137 6.09 14.56 6.87
C ILE A 137 5.51 15.95 6.65
N ILE A 138 5.06 16.23 5.44
CA ILE A 138 4.37 17.46 5.09
C ILE A 138 2.91 17.13 4.74
N LYS A 139 1.98 17.76 5.44
CA LYS A 139 0.54 17.62 5.22
C LYS A 139 -0.01 18.84 4.51
N ASN A 140 -0.48 18.67 3.28
CA ASN A 140 -1.19 19.68 2.51
C ASN A 140 -2.68 19.72 2.92
N ASN A 141 -3.22 18.55 3.32
CA ASN A 141 -4.55 18.39 3.87
C ASN A 141 -4.47 17.96 5.35
N LYS A 142 -5.14 18.69 6.25
CA LYS A 142 -5.17 18.38 7.70
C LYS A 142 -5.76 16.99 7.98
N CYS A 143 -6.66 16.51 7.12
CA CYS A 143 -7.32 15.22 7.23
C CYS A 143 -6.57 14.09 6.48
N ALA A 144 -5.38 14.36 5.94
CA ALA A 144 -4.60 13.37 5.21
C ALA A 144 -4.41 12.08 6.03
N LYS A 145 -4.74 10.94 5.41
CA LYS A 145 -4.56 9.60 5.96
C LYS A 145 -4.00 8.67 4.89
N ALA A 146 -3.11 7.80 5.31
CA ALA A 146 -2.62 6.72 4.44
C ALA A 146 -3.74 5.71 4.15
N LEU A 147 -3.79 5.22 2.91
CA LEU A 147 -4.81 4.25 2.47
C LEU A 147 -4.49 2.85 3.01
N ASN A 148 -5.47 2.22 3.65
CA ASN A 148 -5.43 0.80 4.01
C ASN A 148 -6.48 0.04 3.20
N ARG A 149 -6.04 -0.82 2.29
CA ARG A 149 -6.94 -1.56 1.38
C ARG A 149 -7.81 -2.63 2.06
N GLY A 150 -7.49 -3.02 3.28
CA GLY A 150 -8.28 -4.03 4.01
C GLY A 150 -9.68 -3.55 4.32
N PHE A 151 -9.87 -2.29 4.71
CA PHE A 151 -11.20 -1.74 4.92
C PHE A 151 -12.06 -1.73 3.64
N PHE A 152 -11.47 -1.42 2.49
CA PHE A 152 -12.17 -1.49 1.20
C PHE A 152 -12.51 -2.94 0.83
N SER A 153 -11.64 -3.90 1.15
CA SER A 153 -11.92 -5.34 0.98
C SER A 153 -13.08 -5.81 1.85
N LEU A 154 -13.22 -5.29 3.08
CA LEU A 154 -14.39 -5.53 3.93
C LEU A 154 -15.68 -4.98 3.30
N LEU A 155 -15.66 -3.73 2.81
CA LEU A 155 -16.84 -3.12 2.17
C LEU A 155 -17.30 -3.92 0.95
N GLU A 156 -16.39 -4.41 0.11
CA GLU A 156 -16.70 -5.28 -1.01
C GLU A 156 -17.33 -6.61 -0.56
N SER A 157 -16.83 -7.19 0.53
CA SER A 157 -17.38 -8.43 1.10
C SER A 157 -18.78 -8.22 1.64
N LEU A 158 -19.05 -7.10 2.32
CA LEU A 158 -20.39 -6.72 2.79
C LEU A 158 -21.35 -6.54 1.61
N SER A 159 -20.92 -5.85 0.56
CA SER A 159 -21.72 -5.64 -0.65
C SER A 159 -22.08 -6.97 -1.33
N ASN A 160 -21.16 -7.92 -1.40
CA ASN A 160 -21.40 -9.25 -1.96
C ASN A 160 -22.35 -10.08 -1.07
N TYR A 161 -22.16 -10.03 0.26
CA TYR A 161 -23.00 -10.74 1.22
C TYR A 161 -24.47 -10.38 1.10
N THR A 162 -24.82 -9.11 0.90
CA THR A 162 -26.20 -8.66 0.76
C THR A 162 -26.92 -9.25 -0.47
N ARG A 163 -26.15 -9.78 -1.43
CA ARG A 163 -26.67 -10.36 -2.68
C ARG A 163 -26.68 -11.89 -2.71
N LEU A 164 -26.10 -12.56 -1.71
CA LEU A 164 -25.97 -14.03 -1.71
C LEU A 164 -27.30 -14.76 -1.87
N ASP A 165 -28.39 -14.23 -1.30
CA ASP A 165 -29.71 -14.90 -1.33
C ASP A 165 -30.48 -14.64 -2.63
N ILE A 166 -30.03 -13.75 -3.49
CA ILE A 166 -30.78 -13.31 -4.69
C ILE A 166 -30.06 -13.62 -6.00
N VAL A 167 -28.89 -14.26 -5.94
CA VAL A 167 -28.13 -14.65 -7.13
C VAL A 167 -28.10 -16.16 -7.30
N ASP A 168 -27.78 -16.64 -8.52
CA ASP A 168 -27.60 -18.05 -8.81
C ASP A 168 -26.40 -18.68 -8.12
N LYS A 169 -26.28 -20.02 -8.22
CA LYS A 169 -25.22 -20.78 -7.54
C LYS A 169 -23.82 -20.40 -8.02
N GLU A 170 -23.62 -20.19 -9.30
CA GLU A 170 -22.33 -19.80 -9.86
C GLU A 170 -21.85 -18.47 -9.26
N LYS A 171 -22.77 -17.49 -9.18
CA LYS A 171 -22.48 -16.19 -8.59
C LYS A 171 -22.29 -16.25 -7.07
N GLN A 172 -23.00 -17.15 -6.37
CA GLN A 172 -22.76 -17.42 -4.96
C GLN A 172 -21.34 -17.92 -4.72
N ASP A 173 -20.90 -18.92 -5.49
CA ASP A 173 -19.55 -19.50 -5.38
C ASP A 173 -18.48 -18.45 -5.69
N TYR A 174 -18.71 -17.59 -6.67
CA TYR A 174 -17.84 -16.44 -6.94
C TYR A 174 -17.74 -15.48 -5.73
N TYR A 175 -18.88 -15.14 -5.09
CA TYR A 175 -18.87 -14.24 -3.93
C TYR A 175 -18.20 -14.87 -2.70
N VAL A 176 -18.37 -16.17 -2.49
CA VAL A 176 -17.65 -16.91 -1.44
C VAL A 176 -16.14 -16.89 -1.69
N GLY A 177 -15.70 -17.16 -2.93
CA GLY A 177 -14.30 -17.05 -3.31
C GLY A 177 -13.72 -15.63 -3.09
N ARG A 178 -14.51 -14.59 -3.42
CA ARG A 178 -14.15 -13.19 -3.14
C ARG A 178 -14.03 -12.90 -1.64
N TYR A 179 -14.93 -13.45 -0.82
CA TYR A 179 -14.85 -13.34 0.63
C TYR A 179 -13.52 -13.93 1.14
N ASN A 180 -13.17 -15.16 0.74
CA ASN A 180 -11.93 -15.82 1.17
C ASN A 180 -10.67 -15.02 0.79
N GLU A 181 -10.63 -14.50 -0.43
CA GLU A 181 -9.51 -13.65 -0.86
C GLU A 181 -9.47 -12.32 -0.09
N ASN A 182 -10.60 -11.67 0.14
CA ASN A 182 -10.66 -10.44 0.92
C ASN A 182 -10.26 -10.69 2.39
N LYS A 183 -10.65 -11.82 2.99
CA LYS A 183 -10.23 -12.25 4.33
C LYS A 183 -8.71 -12.41 4.41
N ARG A 184 -8.10 -13.04 3.39
CA ARG A 184 -6.64 -13.17 3.26
C ARG A 184 -5.96 -11.79 3.22
N ILE A 185 -6.50 -10.84 2.45
CA ILE A 185 -5.98 -9.46 2.37
C ILE A 185 -6.08 -8.79 3.75
N ILE A 186 -7.26 -8.82 4.36
CA ILE A 186 -7.53 -8.20 5.67
C ILE A 186 -6.60 -8.73 6.74
N ASN A 187 -6.42 -10.05 6.82
CA ASN A 187 -5.52 -10.67 7.79
C ASN A 187 -4.07 -10.19 7.66
N LYS A 188 -3.66 -9.80 6.46
CA LYS A 188 -2.30 -9.31 6.18
C LYS A 188 -2.10 -7.83 6.48
N VAL A 189 -3.10 -6.99 6.19
CA VAL A 189 -2.86 -5.53 6.10
C VAL A 189 -3.66 -4.70 7.10
N SER A 190 -4.65 -5.29 7.81
CA SER A 190 -5.62 -4.53 8.60
C SER A 190 -5.40 -4.65 10.11
N ASP A 191 -5.98 -3.70 10.82
CA ASP A 191 -6.11 -3.69 12.26
C ASP A 191 -7.03 -4.82 12.79
N ASP A 192 -7.01 -5.05 14.09
CA ASP A 192 -7.76 -6.14 14.71
C ASP A 192 -9.28 -5.92 14.65
N LYS A 193 -9.76 -4.66 14.64
CA LYS A 193 -11.21 -4.37 14.49
C LYS A 193 -11.72 -4.75 13.11
N THR A 194 -10.96 -4.47 12.08
CA THR A 194 -11.29 -4.86 10.70
C THR A 194 -11.27 -6.38 10.53
N LYS A 195 -10.30 -7.07 11.15
CA LYS A 195 -10.23 -8.54 11.17
C LYS A 195 -11.43 -9.14 11.91
N GLU A 196 -11.78 -8.60 13.07
CA GLU A 196 -12.97 -9.02 13.84
C GLU A 196 -14.25 -8.84 13.03
N ALA A 197 -14.45 -7.68 12.38
CA ALA A 197 -15.60 -7.41 11.53
C ALA A 197 -15.70 -8.43 10.39
N MET A 198 -14.59 -8.81 9.76
CA MET A 198 -14.57 -9.83 8.72
C MET A 198 -14.93 -11.23 9.24
N ASN A 199 -14.51 -11.58 10.45
CA ASN A 199 -14.89 -12.84 11.09
C ASN A 199 -16.39 -12.87 11.41
N ILE A 200 -16.97 -11.78 11.93
CA ILE A 200 -18.42 -11.66 12.16
C ILE A 200 -19.20 -11.89 10.85
N LEU A 201 -18.75 -11.32 9.74
CA LEU A 201 -19.33 -11.54 8.44
C LEU A 201 -19.24 -13.01 8.00
N GLY A 202 -18.11 -13.66 8.23
CA GLY A 202 -17.90 -15.07 7.96
C GLY A 202 -18.87 -15.97 8.74
N ASP A 203 -19.04 -15.71 10.03
CA ASP A 203 -19.99 -16.43 10.86
C ASP A 203 -21.44 -16.29 10.33
N ALA A 204 -21.79 -15.11 9.83
CA ALA A 204 -23.09 -14.88 9.22
C ALA A 204 -23.26 -15.66 7.90
N MET A 205 -22.20 -15.78 7.09
CA MET A 205 -22.20 -16.61 5.87
C MET A 205 -22.35 -18.10 6.21
N VAL A 206 -21.62 -18.59 7.21
CA VAL A 206 -21.74 -19.99 7.67
C VAL A 206 -23.14 -20.30 8.19
N LYS A 207 -23.76 -19.39 8.95
CA LYS A 207 -25.14 -19.52 9.41
C LYS A 207 -26.16 -19.60 8.26
N LYS A 208 -25.87 -19.01 7.11
CA LYS A 208 -26.64 -19.14 5.87
C LYS A 208 -26.32 -20.42 5.09
N GLY A 209 -25.40 -21.26 5.55
CA GLY A 209 -25.00 -22.53 4.91
C GLY A 209 -23.89 -22.42 3.87
N PHE A 210 -23.24 -21.26 3.73
CA PHE A 210 -22.10 -21.11 2.84
C PHE A 210 -20.83 -21.70 3.48
N LYS A 211 -20.04 -22.44 2.69
CA LYS A 211 -18.73 -22.93 3.11
C LYS A 211 -17.67 -21.86 2.78
N ILE A 212 -16.98 -21.39 3.80
CA ILE A 212 -15.87 -20.43 3.70
C ILE A 212 -14.59 -21.06 4.25
N ASP A 213 -13.42 -20.55 3.83
CA ASP A 213 -12.07 -20.97 4.32
C ASP A 213 -11.66 -20.20 5.58
#